data_716b5941c4562178ee2e6a00f2b85ebe
#
_entry.id   716b5941c4562178ee2e6a00f2b85ebe
#
_cell.length_a   1.000
_cell.length_b   1.000
_cell.length_c   1.000
_cell.angle_alpha   90.00
_cell.angle_beta   90.00
_cell.angle_gamma   90.00
#
_symmetry.space_group_name_H-M   'P 1'
#
loop_
_entity.id
_entity.type
_entity.pdbx_description
1 polymer ?
#
loop_
_entity_poly.entity_id
_entity_poly.type
_entity_poly.pdbx_seq_one_letter_code
_entity_poly.pdbx_strand_id
1 'polypeptide(L)'
;MGDGAFDGEATSQAVLAKQANAKIVVPPHKTTVCSSAGDSQRDRHIRDIKEHGRIAWQKKNDYGLRAHVELAIQRYKRIIGCAMKARALAQQKTEAWISASALNVMSDLGMPVSVKV
;
A
#
# COMPACT_ATOMS: atom_id res chain seq x y z
N MET A 1 1.70 -5.19 -2.25
CA MET A 1 2.37 -3.91 -2.52
C MET A 1 3.21 -3.49 -1.35
N GLY A 2 4.43 -3.02 -1.58
CA GLY A 2 5.34 -2.56 -0.55
C GLY A 2 5.95 -1.21 -0.87
N ASP A 3 6.56 -0.59 0.15
CA ASP A 3 7.38 0.60 0.03
C ASP A 3 8.73 0.24 -0.62
N GLY A 4 9.41 1.21 -1.23
CA GLY A 4 10.76 1.04 -1.77
C GLY A 4 11.81 0.61 -0.73
N ALA A 5 11.55 0.80 0.56
CA ALA A 5 12.38 0.25 1.63
C ALA A 5 12.42 -1.28 1.67
N PHE A 6 11.42 -1.94 1.06
CA PHE A 6 11.36 -3.41 0.93
C PHE A 6 11.98 -3.92 -0.38
N ASP A 7 12.64 -3.05 -1.17
CA ASP A 7 13.33 -3.46 -2.38
C ASP A 7 14.57 -4.29 -2.05
N GLY A 8 14.44 -5.60 -2.09
CA GLY A 8 15.52 -6.55 -1.86
C GLY A 8 15.18 -7.95 -2.33
N GLU A 9 16.19 -8.66 -2.80
CA GLU A 9 16.06 -10.05 -3.26
C GLU A 9 15.56 -10.95 -2.13
N ALA A 10 16.11 -10.81 -0.92
CA ALA A 10 15.72 -11.58 0.26
C ALA A 10 14.23 -11.39 0.61
N THR A 11 13.71 -10.18 0.49
CA THR A 11 12.30 -9.88 0.73
C THR A 11 11.41 -10.57 -0.31
N SER A 12 11.81 -10.50 -1.58
CA SER A 12 11.09 -11.15 -2.68
C SER A 12 11.07 -12.67 -2.51
N GLN A 13 12.19 -13.27 -2.16
CA GLN A 13 12.29 -14.70 -1.91
C GLN A 13 11.44 -15.14 -0.71
N ALA A 14 11.43 -14.38 0.39
CA ALA A 14 10.63 -14.68 1.57
C ALA A 14 9.12 -14.65 1.27
N VAL A 15 8.66 -13.74 0.43
CA VAL A 15 7.25 -13.68 -0.01
C VAL A 15 6.90 -14.86 -0.90
N LEU A 16 7.75 -15.17 -1.89
CA LEU A 16 7.52 -16.28 -2.82
C LEU A 16 7.61 -17.64 -2.15
N ALA A 17 8.43 -17.78 -1.10
CA ALA A 17 8.50 -18.99 -0.27
C ALA A 17 7.17 -19.29 0.45
N LYS A 18 6.45 -18.23 0.85
CA LYS A 18 5.12 -18.38 1.48
C LYS A 18 4.00 -18.58 0.44
N GLN A 19 4.10 -17.93 -0.69
CA GLN A 19 3.10 -18.01 -1.76
C GLN A 19 3.77 -17.82 -3.14
N ALA A 20 3.99 -18.92 -3.82
CA ALA A 20 4.71 -18.96 -5.10
C ALA A 20 4.10 -18.07 -6.19
N ASN A 21 2.77 -17.90 -6.19
CA ASN A 21 2.04 -17.09 -7.17
C ASN A 21 1.82 -15.63 -6.74
N ALA A 22 2.49 -15.15 -5.68
CA ALA A 22 2.33 -13.80 -5.21
C ALA A 22 2.85 -12.79 -6.23
N LYS A 23 2.04 -11.78 -6.56
CA LYS A 23 2.49 -10.61 -7.32
C LYS A 23 3.13 -9.60 -6.37
N ILE A 24 4.43 -9.41 -6.49
CA ILE A 24 5.20 -8.49 -5.66
C ILE A 24 5.33 -7.16 -6.41
N VAL A 25 4.75 -6.10 -5.85
CA VAL A 25 4.84 -4.74 -6.40
C VAL A 25 5.55 -3.85 -5.39
N VAL A 26 6.86 -3.70 -5.58
CA VAL A 26 7.75 -2.83 -4.79
C VAL A 26 8.57 -2.01 -5.78
N PRO A 27 8.62 -0.68 -5.64
CA PRO A 27 9.38 0.16 -6.55
C PRO A 27 10.89 -0.06 -6.34
N PRO A 28 11.63 -0.49 -7.37
CA PRO A 28 13.07 -0.62 -7.29
C PRO A 28 13.74 0.72 -6.96
N HIS A 29 14.81 0.67 -6.17
CA HIS A 29 15.62 1.85 -5.89
C HIS A 29 16.30 2.35 -7.19
N LYS A 30 16.63 3.64 -7.26
CA LYS A 30 17.23 4.24 -8.47
C LYS A 30 18.57 3.60 -8.87
N THR A 31 19.30 3.10 -7.90
CA THR A 31 20.63 2.46 -8.08
C THR A 31 20.55 0.95 -8.22
N THR A 32 19.36 0.38 -8.25
CA THR A 32 19.17 -1.06 -8.30
C THR A 32 19.60 -1.64 -9.64
N VAL A 33 20.40 -2.70 -9.60
CA VAL A 33 20.86 -3.48 -10.75
C VAL A 33 20.11 -4.81 -10.80
N CYS A 34 19.89 -5.34 -12.00
CA CYS A 34 19.30 -6.66 -12.19
C CYS A 34 20.18 -7.74 -11.55
N SER A 35 19.55 -8.81 -11.05
CA SER A 35 20.25 -9.98 -10.54
C SER A 35 20.98 -10.74 -11.65
N SER A 36 21.95 -11.56 -11.28
CA SER A 36 22.72 -12.38 -12.25
C SER A 36 21.83 -13.34 -13.04
N ALA A 37 20.72 -13.80 -12.46
CA ALA A 37 19.76 -14.68 -13.10
C ALA A 37 18.81 -13.95 -14.08
N GLY A 38 18.60 -12.65 -13.92
CA GLY A 38 17.94 -11.77 -14.88
C GLY A 38 16.44 -11.99 -15.14
N ASP A 39 15.77 -12.88 -14.41
CA ASP A 39 14.37 -13.27 -14.69
C ASP A 39 13.41 -13.19 -13.51
N SER A 40 13.83 -12.59 -12.40
CA SER A 40 12.95 -12.36 -11.24
C SER A 40 11.86 -11.33 -11.54
N GLN A 41 10.78 -11.33 -10.76
CA GLN A 41 9.75 -10.27 -10.86
C GLN A 41 10.38 -8.88 -10.66
N ARG A 42 11.35 -8.78 -9.76
CA ARG A 42 12.10 -7.57 -9.49
C ARG A 42 12.89 -7.09 -10.70
N ASP A 43 13.57 -7.98 -11.40
CA ASP A 43 14.34 -7.66 -12.63
C ASP A 43 13.43 -7.18 -13.76
N ARG A 44 12.25 -7.76 -13.88
CA ARG A 44 11.22 -7.30 -14.83
C ARG A 44 10.76 -5.88 -14.52
N HIS A 45 10.56 -5.53 -13.25
CA HIS A 45 10.23 -4.16 -12.84
C HIS A 45 11.36 -3.17 -13.11
N ILE A 46 12.62 -3.56 -12.89
CA ILE A 46 13.79 -2.71 -13.20
C ILE A 46 13.85 -2.43 -14.71
N ARG A 47 13.69 -3.44 -15.54
CA ARG A 47 13.68 -3.28 -17.01
C ARG A 47 12.53 -2.41 -17.48
N ASP A 48 11.33 -2.64 -16.97
CA ASP A 48 10.13 -1.87 -17.31
C ASP A 48 10.29 -0.38 -16.97
N ILE A 49 10.89 -0.07 -15.82
CA ILE A 49 11.19 1.32 -15.43
C ILE A 49 12.26 1.96 -16.32
N LYS A 50 13.29 1.20 -16.72
CA LYS A 50 14.34 1.70 -17.62
C LYS A 50 13.78 2.01 -19.01
N GLU A 51 12.85 1.20 -19.49
CA GLU A 51 12.28 1.31 -20.84
C GLU A 51 11.17 2.35 -20.92
N HIS A 52 10.23 2.34 -19.98
CA HIS A 52 9.00 3.16 -20.05
C HIS A 52 8.95 4.30 -19.01
N GLY A 53 9.88 4.32 -18.07
CA GLY A 53 9.93 5.29 -16.97
C GLY A 53 9.08 4.89 -15.76
N ARG A 54 9.39 5.51 -14.62
CA ARG A 54 8.79 5.19 -13.32
C ARG A 54 7.28 5.47 -13.26
N ILE A 55 6.83 6.54 -13.88
CA ILE A 55 5.40 6.92 -13.88
C ILE A 55 4.57 5.90 -14.67
N ALA A 56 5.05 5.46 -15.82
CA ALA A 56 4.39 4.43 -16.62
C ALA A 56 4.32 3.09 -15.86
N TRP A 57 5.41 2.70 -15.21
CA TRP A 57 5.45 1.53 -14.34
C TRP A 57 4.46 1.60 -13.18
N GLN A 58 4.34 2.76 -12.52
CA GLN A 58 3.38 2.97 -11.42
C GLN A 58 1.94 2.80 -11.90
N LYS A 59 1.59 3.37 -13.04
CA LYS A 59 0.26 3.23 -13.65
C LYS A 59 -0.04 1.78 -14.02
N LYS A 60 0.90 1.10 -14.68
CA LYS A 60 0.78 -0.30 -15.11
C LYS A 60 0.57 -1.28 -13.95
N ASN A 61 1.17 -1.00 -12.80
CA ASN A 61 1.09 -1.85 -11.61
C ASN A 61 0.10 -1.37 -10.57
N ASP A 62 -0.72 -0.36 -10.88
CA ASP A 62 -1.68 0.26 -9.96
C ASP A 62 -1.05 0.71 -8.63
N TYR A 63 0.23 1.07 -8.66
CA TYR A 63 0.99 1.42 -7.45
C TYR A 63 0.41 2.64 -6.73
N GLY A 64 -0.31 3.50 -7.44
CA GLY A 64 -1.05 4.63 -6.87
C GLY A 64 -2.10 4.24 -5.83
N LEU A 65 -2.65 3.01 -5.91
CA LEU A 65 -3.62 2.50 -4.93
C LEU A 65 -3.05 2.41 -3.51
N ARG A 66 -1.73 2.29 -3.37
CA ARG A 66 -1.05 2.33 -2.07
C ARG A 66 -1.35 3.63 -1.30
N ALA A 67 -1.41 4.77 -1.98
CA ALA A 67 -1.72 6.05 -1.37
C ALA A 67 -3.12 6.08 -0.73
N HIS A 68 -4.09 5.32 -1.25
CA HIS A 68 -5.43 5.23 -0.67
C HIS A 68 -5.42 4.62 0.73
N VAL A 69 -4.54 3.64 0.98
CA VAL A 69 -4.39 3.03 2.32
C VAL A 69 -3.82 4.05 3.30
N GLU A 70 -2.81 4.81 2.89
CA GLU A 70 -2.21 5.87 3.71
C GLU A 70 -3.23 6.97 4.04
N LEU A 71 -4.01 7.40 3.05
CA LEU A 71 -5.09 8.37 3.23
C LEU A 71 -6.19 7.85 4.15
N ALA A 72 -6.57 6.58 4.03
CA ALA A 72 -7.55 5.95 4.91
C ALA A 72 -7.07 5.94 6.37
N ILE A 73 -5.80 5.58 6.61
CA ILE A 73 -5.20 5.60 7.95
C ILE A 73 -5.09 7.04 8.49
N GLN A 74 -4.69 8.00 7.67
CA GLN A 74 -4.66 9.40 8.08
C GLN A 74 -6.06 9.91 8.45
N ARG A 75 -7.08 9.58 7.66
CA ARG A 75 -8.47 9.91 7.94
C ARG A 75 -8.93 9.29 9.25
N TYR A 76 -8.61 8.02 9.49
CA TYR A 76 -8.90 7.33 10.74
C TYR A 76 -8.30 8.09 11.93
N LYS A 77 -7.00 8.37 11.89
CA LYS A 77 -6.30 9.08 12.96
C LYS A 77 -6.85 10.48 13.20
N ARG A 78 -7.25 11.18 12.15
CA ARG A 78 -7.76 12.56 12.23
C ARG A 78 -9.17 12.64 12.82
N ILE A 79 -10.05 11.69 12.51
CA ILE A 79 -11.46 11.70 12.92
C ILE A 79 -11.68 10.92 14.21
N ILE A 80 -11.12 9.71 14.31
CA ILE A 80 -11.30 8.81 15.44
C ILE A 80 -10.25 9.07 16.52
N GLY A 81 -9.00 9.28 16.12
CA GLY A 81 -7.87 9.51 17.01
C GLY A 81 -6.72 8.52 16.80
N CYS A 82 -5.59 8.82 17.44
CA CYS A 82 -4.36 8.03 17.32
C CYS A 82 -4.24 6.91 18.35
N ALA A 83 -5.09 6.91 19.39
CA ALA A 83 -5.05 5.96 20.49
C ALA A 83 -6.37 5.25 20.65
N MET A 84 -6.31 3.95 20.96
CA MET A 84 -7.47 3.15 21.34
C MET A 84 -7.80 3.39 22.81
N LYS A 85 -9.09 3.47 23.15
CA LYS A 85 -9.58 3.60 24.53
C LYS A 85 -9.62 2.25 25.23
N ALA A 86 -9.90 1.19 24.50
CA ALA A 86 -9.94 -0.18 25.02
C ALA A 86 -8.52 -0.68 25.37
N ARG A 87 -8.41 -1.44 26.46
CA ARG A 87 -7.14 -2.00 26.94
C ARG A 87 -6.96 -3.46 26.56
N ALA A 88 -8.04 -4.24 26.54
CA ALA A 88 -7.98 -5.65 26.16
C ALA A 88 -8.04 -5.82 24.64
N LEU A 89 -7.27 -6.78 24.10
CA LEU A 89 -7.14 -7.01 22.67
C LEU A 89 -8.49 -7.24 21.96
N ALA A 90 -9.37 -8.01 22.56
CA ALA A 90 -10.69 -8.29 21.99
C ALA A 90 -11.53 -7.00 21.83
N GLN A 91 -11.50 -6.15 22.85
CA GLN A 91 -12.18 -4.86 22.84
C GLN A 91 -11.52 -3.87 21.88
N GLN A 92 -10.18 -3.89 21.74
CA GLN A 92 -9.46 -3.09 20.74
C GLN A 92 -9.86 -3.47 19.32
N LYS A 93 -10.00 -4.77 19.03
CA LYS A 93 -10.50 -5.23 17.73
C LYS A 93 -11.92 -4.73 17.44
N THR A 94 -12.80 -4.80 18.42
CA THR A 94 -14.16 -4.28 18.30
C THR A 94 -14.19 -2.77 18.10
N GLU A 95 -13.40 -2.02 18.88
CA GLU A 95 -13.26 -0.56 18.75
C GLU A 95 -12.76 -0.16 17.35
N ALA A 96 -11.72 -0.84 16.85
CA ALA A 96 -11.19 -0.60 15.51
C ALA A 96 -12.22 -0.91 14.42
N TRP A 97 -12.98 -2.01 14.55
CA TRP A 97 -14.00 -2.41 13.60
C TRP A 97 -15.17 -1.42 13.55
N ILE A 98 -15.67 -0.99 14.70
CA ILE A 98 -16.76 0.01 14.79
C ILE A 98 -16.28 1.34 14.18
N SER A 99 -15.07 1.78 14.50
CA SER A 99 -14.51 3.03 14.00
C SER A 99 -14.33 3.00 12.48
N ALA A 100 -13.81 1.90 11.93
CA ALA A 100 -13.68 1.72 10.49
C ALA A 100 -15.03 1.67 9.78
N SER A 101 -16.02 0.98 10.38
CA SER A 101 -17.40 0.92 9.85
C SER A 101 -18.04 2.31 9.82
N ALA A 102 -17.89 3.10 10.88
CA ALA A 102 -18.39 4.48 10.92
C ALA A 102 -17.76 5.36 9.83
N LEU A 103 -16.44 5.24 9.61
CA LEU A 103 -15.76 5.98 8.53
C LEU A 103 -16.23 5.57 7.14
N ASN A 104 -16.54 4.29 6.93
CA ASN A 104 -17.09 3.81 5.66
C ASN A 104 -18.48 4.39 5.41
N VAL A 105 -19.38 4.36 6.42
CA VAL A 105 -20.69 5.01 6.33
C VAL A 105 -20.57 6.49 6.01
N MET A 106 -19.64 7.22 6.66
CA MET A 106 -19.38 8.63 6.34
C MET A 106 -18.92 8.83 4.90
N SER A 107 -18.16 7.87 4.33
CA SER A 107 -17.72 7.91 2.93
C SER A 107 -18.90 7.68 1.98
N ASP A 108 -19.80 6.76 2.31
CA ASP A 108 -20.96 6.42 1.50
C ASP A 108 -21.99 7.56 1.47
N LEU A 109 -22.08 8.35 2.55
CA LEU A 109 -22.93 9.55 2.61
C LEU A 109 -22.42 10.69 1.70
N GLY A 110 -21.20 10.55 1.18
CA GLY A 110 -20.57 11.51 0.28
C GLY A 110 -19.97 12.71 0.99
N MET A 111 -19.28 13.53 0.20
CA MET A 111 -18.71 14.79 0.67
C MET A 111 -19.80 15.88 0.61
N PRO A 112 -19.91 16.73 1.62
CA PRO A 112 -20.85 17.85 1.56
C PRO A 112 -20.48 18.77 0.39
N VAL A 113 -21.48 19.12 -0.41
CA VAL A 113 -21.33 20.09 -1.49
C VAL A 113 -21.36 21.48 -0.87
N SER A 114 -20.19 22.16 -0.88
CA SER A 114 -20.14 23.54 -0.41
C SER A 114 -20.72 24.46 -1.46
N VAL A 115 -21.80 25.17 -1.11
CA VAL A 115 -22.38 26.22 -1.94
C VAL A 115 -21.81 27.55 -1.48
N LYS A 116 -21.22 28.32 -2.41
CA LYS A 116 -20.79 29.68 -2.12
C LYS A 116 -22.05 30.53 -1.89
N VAL A 117 -22.15 31.11 -0.75
CA VAL A 117 -23.22 32.07 -0.41
C VAL A 117 -22.83 33.44 -0.90
#